data_377effaf68f015553ea31aa523f419fc
#
_entry.id   377effaf68f015553ea31aa523f419fc
#
_cell.length_a   1.000
_cell.length_b   1.000
_cell.length_c   1.000
_cell.angle_alpha   90.00
_cell.angle_beta   90.00
_cell.angle_gamma   90.00
#
_symmetry.space_group_name_H-M   'P 1'
#
loop_
_entity.id
_entity.type
_entity.pdbx_description
1 polymer ?
#
loop_
_entity_poly.entity_id
_entity_poly.type
_entity_poly.pdbx_seq_one_letter_code
_entity_poly.pdbx_strand_id
1 'polypeptide(L)'
;QDITDLVSGGYYNEIDKVSEIALEELKGDYPTNSRIILLTEGPTDSEVLRASIKLLYPHLSDYYSFMDLAVQAPGGAGSLVHVVKSFAGAGIENRTIALFDNDTAGHSAASLLRDVRLPSNIIVMTYPDISLANSYPTRGPNGDNVQSVNGTACSIELYFGRDVLTIDGTLVPVQWKGYDERLK
;
A
#
# COMPACT_ATOMS: atom_id res chain seq x y z
N GLN A 1 -4.37 19.84 -37.09
CA GLN A 1 -3.19 19.79 -37.99
C GLN A 1 -3.20 18.44 -38.69
N ASP A 2 -3.06 18.46 -40.00
CA ASP A 2 -3.02 17.23 -40.80
C ASP A 2 -1.62 16.60 -40.70
N ILE A 3 -1.53 15.27 -40.73
CA ILE A 3 -0.26 14.51 -40.76
C ILE A 3 0.60 14.98 -41.91
N THR A 4 0.01 15.36 -43.02
CA THR A 4 0.67 15.92 -44.21
C THR A 4 1.43 17.21 -43.89
N ASP A 5 0.90 18.07 -43.02
CA ASP A 5 1.53 19.33 -42.58
C ASP A 5 2.75 19.05 -41.68
N LEU A 6 2.69 18.00 -40.86
CA LEU A 6 3.78 17.62 -39.97
C LEU A 6 4.95 16.99 -40.74
N VAL A 7 4.68 16.20 -41.76
CA VAL A 7 5.70 15.63 -42.65
C VAL A 7 6.33 16.72 -43.51
N SER A 8 5.55 17.62 -44.08
CA SER A 8 6.05 18.72 -44.89
C SER A 8 6.84 19.76 -44.08
N GLY A 9 6.52 19.88 -42.78
CA GLY A 9 7.26 20.73 -41.83
C GLY A 9 8.56 20.09 -41.30
N GLY A 10 8.89 18.87 -41.72
CA GLY A 10 10.09 18.14 -41.30
C GLY A 10 10.08 17.61 -39.89
N TYR A 11 8.91 17.52 -39.27
CA TYR A 11 8.75 16.94 -37.92
C TYR A 11 8.80 15.40 -37.95
N TYR A 12 8.38 14.76 -39.08
CA TYR A 12 8.40 13.32 -39.31
C TYR A 12 8.83 13.03 -40.74
N ASN A 13 9.39 11.85 -40.97
CA ASN A 13 9.68 11.33 -42.31
C ASN A 13 8.48 10.51 -42.82
N GLU A 14 8.35 10.36 -44.15
CA GLU A 14 7.26 9.55 -44.77
C GLU A 14 7.28 8.08 -44.34
N ILE A 15 8.43 7.59 -43.85
CA ILE A 15 8.62 6.19 -43.42
C ILE A 15 8.29 6.02 -41.92
N ASP A 16 8.18 7.12 -41.17
CA ASP A 16 7.91 7.07 -39.73
C ASP A 16 6.47 6.60 -39.48
N LYS A 17 6.34 5.58 -38.65
CA LYS A 17 5.03 5.12 -38.18
C LYS A 17 4.53 6.06 -37.07
N VAL A 18 4.06 7.23 -37.45
CA VAL A 18 3.64 8.32 -36.55
C VAL A 18 2.71 7.84 -35.45
N SER A 19 1.79 6.90 -35.75
CA SER A 19 0.88 6.32 -34.78
C SER A 19 1.59 5.42 -33.75
N GLU A 20 2.65 4.72 -34.14
CA GLU A 20 3.43 3.88 -33.23
C GLU A 20 4.31 4.76 -32.34
N ILE A 21 4.97 5.78 -32.90
CA ILE A 21 5.78 6.76 -32.16
C ILE A 21 4.93 7.51 -31.15
N ALA A 22 3.77 8.04 -31.57
CA ALA A 22 2.86 8.73 -30.67
C ALA A 22 2.32 7.81 -29.56
N LEU A 23 2.08 6.53 -29.86
CA LEU A 23 1.66 5.54 -28.86
C LEU A 23 2.79 5.22 -27.87
N GLU A 24 4.04 5.14 -28.33
CA GLU A 24 5.21 4.92 -27.48
C GLU A 24 5.48 6.14 -26.58
N GLU A 25 5.37 7.36 -27.09
CA GLU A 25 5.49 8.59 -26.30
C GLU A 25 4.40 8.66 -25.23
N LEU A 26 3.15 8.40 -25.59
CA LEU A 26 2.04 8.37 -24.65
C LEU A 26 2.21 7.28 -23.57
N LYS A 27 2.73 6.10 -23.93
CA LYS A 27 3.01 5.04 -22.97
C LYS A 27 4.24 5.33 -22.11
N GLY A 28 5.26 5.98 -22.66
CA GLY A 28 6.49 6.30 -21.94
C GLY A 28 6.29 7.29 -20.80
N ASP A 29 5.42 8.27 -20.97
CA ASP A 29 5.21 9.34 -19.98
C ASP A 29 4.16 8.99 -18.91
N TYR A 30 3.17 8.16 -19.23
CA TYR A 30 2.08 7.86 -18.32
C TYR A 30 2.52 7.14 -17.02
N PRO A 31 3.33 6.06 -17.05
CA PRO A 31 3.78 5.39 -15.84
C PRO A 31 4.74 6.26 -15.01
N THR A 32 5.49 7.15 -15.65
CA THR A 32 6.49 8.00 -14.98
C THR A 32 5.85 9.18 -14.25
N ASN A 33 4.81 9.78 -14.84
CA ASN A 33 4.14 10.97 -14.33
C ASN A 33 2.85 10.68 -13.56
N SER A 34 2.35 9.44 -13.60
CA SER A 34 1.15 9.06 -12.86
C SER A 34 1.41 8.94 -11.37
N ARG A 35 0.41 9.31 -10.56
CA ARG A 35 0.48 9.12 -9.11
C ARG A 35 0.67 7.66 -8.75
N ILE A 36 1.45 7.41 -7.72
CA ILE A 36 1.59 6.07 -7.12
C ILE A 36 0.31 5.77 -6.34
N ILE A 37 -0.34 4.67 -6.66
CA ILE A 37 -1.54 4.24 -5.93
C ILE A 37 -1.10 3.49 -4.68
N LEU A 38 -1.55 3.97 -3.52
CA LEU A 38 -1.35 3.30 -2.24
C LEU A 38 -2.64 2.56 -1.86
N LEU A 39 -2.53 1.26 -1.69
CA LEU A 39 -3.59 0.36 -1.26
C LEU A 39 -3.28 -0.08 0.16
N THR A 40 -4.23 0.04 1.08
CA THR A 40 -4.12 -0.36 2.49
C THR A 40 -5.23 -1.31 2.88
N GLU A 41 -5.14 -1.92 4.06
CA GLU A 41 -6.17 -2.85 4.54
C GLU A 41 -7.47 -2.15 4.92
N GLY A 42 -7.39 -0.90 5.38
CA GLY A 42 -8.54 -0.14 5.82
C GLY A 42 -8.50 1.34 5.46
N PRO A 43 -9.65 2.04 5.58
CA PRO A 43 -9.73 3.47 5.32
C PRO A 43 -8.91 4.28 6.34
N THR A 44 -8.85 3.83 7.59
CA THR A 44 -8.06 4.49 8.66
C THR A 44 -6.59 4.57 8.29
N ASP A 45 -6.00 3.49 7.75
CA ASP A 45 -4.61 3.47 7.31
C ASP A 45 -4.37 4.49 6.20
N SER A 46 -5.25 4.54 5.22
CA SER A 46 -5.20 5.51 4.13
C SER A 46 -5.26 6.95 4.64
N GLU A 47 -6.14 7.25 5.59
CA GLU A 47 -6.28 8.58 6.19
C GLU A 47 -5.03 8.98 6.97
N VAL A 48 -4.53 8.08 7.81
CA VAL A 48 -3.32 8.28 8.60
C VAL A 48 -2.11 8.52 7.72
N LEU A 49 -1.88 7.67 6.72
CA LEU A 49 -0.76 7.82 5.79
C LEU A 49 -0.86 9.12 5.00
N ARG A 50 -2.05 9.46 4.50
CA ARG A 50 -2.29 10.72 3.77
C ARG A 50 -1.97 11.93 4.65
N ALA A 51 -2.46 11.93 5.89
CA ALA A 51 -2.20 13.01 6.84
C ALA A 51 -0.71 13.11 7.20
N SER A 52 -0.06 11.97 7.44
CA SER A 52 1.36 11.88 7.76
C SER A 52 2.25 12.39 6.62
N ILE A 53 1.98 11.98 5.38
CA ILE A 53 2.72 12.46 4.21
C ILE A 53 2.53 13.98 4.05
N LYS A 54 1.29 14.46 4.19
CA LYS A 54 1.01 15.91 4.07
C LYS A 54 1.70 16.73 5.15
N LEU A 55 1.82 16.18 6.37
CA LEU A 55 2.44 16.87 7.49
C LEU A 55 3.97 16.83 7.44
N LEU A 56 4.54 15.65 7.19
CA LEU A 56 5.98 15.41 7.29
C LEU A 56 6.72 15.65 5.97
N TYR A 57 6.05 15.38 4.84
CA TYR A 57 6.62 15.43 3.50
C TYR A 57 5.65 16.10 2.50
N PRO A 58 5.25 17.37 2.71
CA PRO A 58 4.22 18.03 1.90
C PRO A 58 4.54 18.04 0.41
N HIS A 59 5.82 18.10 0.05
CA HIS A 59 6.28 18.04 -1.34
C HIS A 59 6.05 16.71 -2.03
N LEU A 60 5.79 15.63 -1.26
CA LEU A 60 5.48 14.30 -1.79
C LEU A 60 3.98 14.01 -1.86
N SER A 61 3.12 14.85 -1.27
CA SER A 61 1.69 14.56 -1.15
C SER A 61 1.00 14.35 -2.50
N ASP A 62 1.44 15.07 -3.53
CA ASP A 62 0.86 14.98 -4.86
C ASP A 62 1.34 13.78 -5.68
N TYR A 63 2.39 13.09 -5.22
CA TYR A 63 2.90 11.88 -5.87
C TYR A 63 2.09 10.63 -5.51
N TYR A 64 1.27 10.69 -4.44
CA TYR A 64 0.49 9.55 -3.97
C TYR A 64 -1.00 9.75 -4.18
N SER A 65 -1.67 8.67 -4.52
CA SER A 65 -3.12 8.54 -4.57
C SER A 65 -3.54 7.39 -3.68
N PHE A 66 -4.53 7.60 -2.84
CA PHE A 66 -5.07 6.57 -1.94
C PHE A 66 -6.39 6.08 -2.49
N MET A 67 -6.55 4.77 -2.57
CA MET A 67 -7.82 4.19 -2.92
C MET A 67 -8.83 4.43 -1.80
N ASP A 68 -9.99 4.97 -2.15
CA ASP A 68 -11.09 5.13 -1.19
C ASP A 68 -11.83 3.79 -1.04
N LEU A 69 -11.53 3.08 0.03
CA LEU A 69 -12.17 1.80 0.35
C LEU A 69 -13.56 1.98 0.99
N ALA A 70 -13.96 3.21 1.36
CA ALA A 70 -15.31 3.48 1.89
C ALA A 70 -16.41 3.22 0.87
N VAL A 71 -16.08 3.22 -0.42
CA VAL A 71 -17.01 2.91 -1.53
C VAL A 71 -17.08 1.41 -1.82
N GLN A 72 -16.21 0.59 -1.24
CA GLN A 72 -16.12 -0.85 -1.50
C GLN A 72 -16.30 -1.69 -0.24
N ALA A 73 -16.53 -2.99 -0.45
CA ALA A 73 -16.78 -4.04 0.54
C ALA A 73 -15.95 -3.96 1.84
N PRO A 74 -16.34 -4.68 2.90
CA PRO A 74 -15.70 -4.63 4.20
C PRO A 74 -14.18 -4.77 4.09
N GLY A 75 -13.45 -3.88 4.76
CA GLY A 75 -11.99 -3.84 4.76
C GLY A 75 -11.35 -5.12 5.33
N GLY A 76 -10.02 -5.10 5.40
CA GLY A 76 -9.19 -6.16 5.95
C GLY A 76 -8.26 -6.79 4.91
N ALA A 77 -7.27 -7.52 5.41
CA ALA A 77 -6.17 -8.10 4.63
C ALA A 77 -6.64 -8.92 3.41
N GLY A 78 -7.71 -9.70 3.55
CA GLY A 78 -8.29 -10.49 2.47
C GLY A 78 -8.87 -9.64 1.34
N SER A 79 -9.51 -8.53 1.67
CA SER A 79 -10.04 -7.59 0.67
C SER A 79 -8.92 -6.93 -0.12
N LEU A 80 -7.82 -6.56 0.54
CA LEU A 80 -6.65 -6.00 -0.12
C LEU A 80 -6.04 -6.97 -1.14
N VAL A 81 -5.95 -8.27 -0.81
CA VAL A 81 -5.51 -9.33 -1.75
C VAL A 81 -6.38 -9.35 -3.01
N HIS A 82 -7.70 -9.24 -2.87
CA HIS A 82 -8.61 -9.22 -4.02
C HIS A 82 -8.41 -7.97 -4.88
N VAL A 83 -8.23 -6.81 -4.27
CA VAL A 83 -7.95 -5.55 -4.99
C VAL A 83 -6.65 -5.66 -5.79
N VAL A 84 -5.57 -6.16 -5.18
CA VAL A 84 -4.28 -6.35 -5.85
C VAL A 84 -4.42 -7.28 -7.06
N LYS A 85 -5.11 -8.41 -6.91
CA LYS A 85 -5.38 -9.35 -8.01
C LYS A 85 -6.22 -8.71 -9.11
N SER A 86 -7.20 -7.88 -8.74
CA SER A 86 -8.04 -7.17 -9.70
C SER A 86 -7.23 -6.13 -10.49
N PHE A 87 -6.35 -5.39 -9.83
CA PHE A 87 -5.45 -4.42 -10.48
C PHE A 87 -4.50 -5.11 -11.46
N ALA A 88 -3.91 -6.24 -11.05
CA ALA A 88 -3.07 -7.04 -11.92
C ALA A 88 -3.83 -7.60 -13.13
N GLY A 89 -5.03 -8.12 -12.90
CA GLY A 89 -5.88 -8.67 -13.96
C GLY A 89 -6.46 -7.62 -14.91
N ALA A 90 -6.70 -6.40 -14.43
CA ALA A 90 -7.16 -5.29 -15.26
C ALA A 90 -6.04 -4.59 -16.03
N GLY A 91 -4.77 -4.96 -15.79
CA GLY A 91 -3.64 -4.34 -16.46
C GLY A 91 -3.44 -2.87 -16.08
N ILE A 92 -3.68 -2.52 -14.80
CA ILE A 92 -3.45 -1.16 -14.30
C ILE A 92 -1.96 -0.83 -14.44
N GLU A 93 -1.64 0.21 -15.18
CA GLU A 93 -0.25 0.61 -15.47
C GLU A 93 0.36 1.50 -14.38
N ASN A 94 -0.47 2.13 -13.54
CA ASN A 94 0.02 2.94 -12.41
C ASN A 94 0.93 2.12 -11.49
N ARG A 95 2.03 2.74 -11.05
CA ARG A 95 2.81 2.18 -9.94
C ARG A 95 1.91 2.05 -8.72
N THR A 96 1.87 0.87 -8.16
CA THR A 96 0.95 0.52 -7.06
C THR A 96 1.73 -0.11 -5.92
N ILE A 97 1.49 0.33 -4.70
CA ILE A 97 2.03 -0.26 -3.47
C ILE A 97 0.85 -0.80 -2.68
N ALA A 98 0.82 -2.10 -2.45
CA ALA A 98 -0.10 -2.74 -1.52
C ALA A 98 0.61 -2.91 -0.17
N LEU A 99 0.13 -2.20 0.84
CA LEU A 99 0.73 -2.14 2.16
C LEU A 99 -0.17 -2.85 3.17
N PHE A 100 0.34 -3.96 3.71
CA PHE A 100 -0.32 -4.78 4.72
C PHE A 100 0.17 -4.43 6.12
N ASP A 101 -0.65 -4.69 7.13
CA ASP A 101 -0.25 -4.59 8.53
C ASP A 101 0.88 -5.57 8.87
N ASN A 102 1.70 -5.18 9.84
CA ASN A 102 2.74 -6.05 10.39
C ASN A 102 2.15 -6.92 11.50
N ASP A 103 1.07 -7.61 11.17
CA ASP A 103 0.36 -8.53 12.03
C ASP A 103 0.19 -9.91 11.36
N THR A 104 -0.39 -10.85 12.08
CA THR A 104 -0.59 -12.22 11.59
C THR A 104 -1.49 -12.26 10.37
N ALA A 105 -2.54 -11.44 10.33
CA ALA A 105 -3.49 -11.42 9.21
C ALA A 105 -2.86 -10.80 7.96
N GLY A 106 -2.14 -9.68 8.11
CA GLY A 106 -1.42 -9.00 7.03
C GLY A 106 -0.34 -9.89 6.41
N HIS A 107 0.48 -10.53 7.24
CA HIS A 107 1.51 -11.47 6.75
C HIS A 107 0.90 -12.69 6.04
N SER A 108 -0.17 -13.25 6.59
CA SER A 108 -0.89 -14.37 5.96
C SER A 108 -1.46 -13.97 4.61
N ALA A 109 -2.12 -12.80 4.53
CA ALA A 109 -2.69 -12.28 3.30
C ALA A 109 -1.62 -11.94 2.26
N ALA A 110 -0.55 -11.25 2.64
CA ALA A 110 0.56 -10.94 1.76
C ALA A 110 1.20 -12.21 1.18
N SER A 111 1.26 -13.29 1.96
CA SER A 111 1.78 -14.58 1.49
C SER A 111 0.98 -15.18 0.33
N LEU A 112 -0.35 -14.93 0.26
CA LEU A 112 -1.21 -15.38 -0.84
C LEU A 112 -0.90 -14.71 -2.19
N LEU A 113 -0.10 -13.65 -2.17
CA LEU A 113 0.32 -12.93 -3.38
C LEU A 113 1.71 -13.37 -3.87
N ARG A 114 2.47 -14.14 -3.10
CA ARG A 114 3.83 -14.58 -3.47
C ARG A 114 3.84 -15.45 -4.72
N ASP A 115 2.84 -16.33 -4.85
CA ASP A 115 2.72 -17.26 -5.97
C ASP A 115 1.90 -16.67 -7.15
N VAL A 116 1.43 -15.43 -7.00
CA VAL A 116 0.71 -14.73 -8.04
C VAL A 116 1.70 -13.98 -8.92
N ARG A 117 1.61 -14.19 -10.23
CA ARG A 117 2.41 -13.41 -11.19
C ARG A 117 1.88 -11.98 -11.27
N LEU A 118 2.41 -11.14 -10.39
CA LEU A 118 2.11 -9.70 -10.40
C LEU A 118 2.97 -8.98 -11.45
N PRO A 119 2.43 -7.95 -12.14
CA PRO A 119 3.21 -7.08 -12.99
C PRO A 119 4.21 -6.26 -12.16
N SER A 120 5.32 -5.85 -12.77
CA SER A 120 6.45 -5.19 -12.07
C SER A 120 6.11 -3.83 -11.46
N ASN A 121 5.03 -3.20 -11.88
CA ASN A 121 4.55 -1.93 -11.33
C ASN A 121 3.73 -2.11 -10.03
N ILE A 122 3.46 -3.34 -9.60
CA ILE A 122 2.76 -3.63 -8.33
C ILE A 122 3.75 -4.21 -7.33
N ILE A 123 3.93 -3.50 -6.21
CA ILE A 123 4.79 -3.91 -5.09
C ILE A 123 3.91 -4.26 -3.89
N VAL A 124 4.17 -5.41 -3.28
CA VAL A 124 3.51 -5.87 -2.05
C VAL A 124 4.49 -5.72 -0.89
N MET A 125 4.06 -5.03 0.16
CA MET A 125 4.86 -4.76 1.36
C MET A 125 4.03 -4.98 2.62
N THR A 126 4.71 -5.25 3.73
CA THR A 126 4.16 -5.12 5.08
C THR A 126 4.81 -3.92 5.76
N TYR A 127 4.18 -3.34 6.77
CA TYR A 127 4.83 -2.36 7.62
C TYR A 127 6.11 -2.94 8.22
N PRO A 128 7.19 -2.14 8.36
CA PRO A 128 8.47 -2.63 8.90
C PRO A 128 8.38 -2.90 10.40
N ASP A 129 9.24 -3.78 10.90
CA ASP A 129 9.42 -3.96 12.34
C ASP A 129 9.86 -2.65 13.01
N ILE A 130 9.32 -2.39 14.20
CA ILE A 130 9.72 -1.24 15.03
C ILE A 130 10.27 -1.69 16.38
N SER A 131 11.25 -0.96 16.89
CA SER A 131 11.91 -1.29 18.15
C SER A 131 10.96 -1.25 19.35
N LEU A 132 9.97 -0.35 19.34
CA LEU A 132 8.94 -0.26 20.38
C LEU A 132 8.14 -1.58 20.50
N ALA A 133 7.84 -2.20 19.37
CA ALA A 133 7.04 -3.43 19.30
C ALA A 133 7.81 -4.70 19.67
N ASN A 134 9.15 -4.65 19.79
CA ASN A 134 9.96 -5.81 20.22
C ASN A 134 9.67 -6.22 21.68
N SER A 135 9.24 -5.27 22.52
CA SER A 135 8.97 -5.50 23.94
C SER A 135 7.77 -4.64 24.34
N TYR A 136 6.59 -5.09 23.99
CA TYR A 136 5.34 -4.32 24.17
C TYR A 136 4.41 -5.02 25.17
N PRO A 137 3.73 -4.27 26.06
CA PRO A 137 2.75 -4.87 26.97
C PRO A 137 1.59 -5.49 26.20
N THR A 138 1.21 -6.68 26.58
CA THR A 138 0.09 -7.42 25.99
C THR A 138 -0.81 -7.98 27.08
N ARG A 139 -2.09 -8.13 26.77
CA ARG A 139 -3.08 -8.74 27.63
C ARG A 139 -3.77 -9.88 26.93
N GLY A 140 -3.73 -11.06 27.50
CA GLY A 140 -4.31 -12.26 26.93
C GLY A 140 -5.04 -13.13 27.97
N PRO A 141 -5.49 -14.32 27.58
CA PRO A 141 -6.17 -15.27 28.48
C PRO A 141 -5.36 -15.65 29.73
N ASN A 142 -4.01 -15.61 29.60
CA ASN A 142 -3.09 -15.95 30.68
C ASN A 142 -2.63 -14.72 31.48
N GLY A 143 -3.32 -13.57 31.33
CA GLY A 143 -3.02 -12.31 32.00
C GLY A 143 -2.12 -11.39 31.18
N ASP A 144 -1.51 -10.43 31.89
CA ASP A 144 -0.64 -9.42 31.31
C ASP A 144 0.79 -9.97 31.09
N ASN A 145 1.39 -9.64 29.96
CA ASN A 145 2.74 -10.07 29.59
C ASN A 145 3.46 -8.94 28.82
N VAL A 146 4.76 -9.08 28.62
CA VAL A 146 5.57 -8.23 27.75
C VAL A 146 6.23 -9.13 26.70
N GLN A 147 5.95 -8.88 25.44
CA GLN A 147 6.46 -9.71 24.34
C GLN A 147 6.56 -8.91 23.03
N SER A 148 7.23 -9.49 22.03
CA SER A 148 7.23 -8.90 20.70
C SER A 148 5.84 -9.00 20.06
N VAL A 149 5.37 -7.87 19.52
CA VAL A 149 4.14 -7.81 18.73
C VAL A 149 4.41 -7.54 17.24
N ASN A 150 5.68 -7.35 16.83
CA ASN A 150 6.08 -7.34 15.43
C ASN A 150 5.69 -8.67 14.77
N GLY A 151 5.09 -8.60 13.59
CA GLY A 151 4.63 -9.77 12.83
C GLY A 151 3.39 -10.46 13.40
N THR A 152 2.84 -9.99 14.53
CA THR A 152 1.71 -10.65 15.21
C THR A 152 0.54 -9.73 15.52
N ALA A 153 0.79 -8.49 15.93
CA ALA A 153 -0.25 -7.52 16.28
C ALA A 153 0.24 -6.06 16.14
N CYS A 154 1.13 -5.81 15.19
CA CYS A 154 1.69 -4.48 14.95
C CYS A 154 0.97 -3.80 13.78
N SER A 155 -0.20 -3.23 14.07
CA SER A 155 -0.96 -2.39 13.14
C SER A 155 -0.48 -0.94 13.15
N ILE A 156 -1.03 -0.11 12.27
CA ILE A 156 -0.59 1.27 12.04
C ILE A 156 -0.53 2.12 13.31
N GLU A 157 -1.38 1.86 14.30
CA GLU A 157 -1.44 2.63 15.56
C GLU A 157 -0.11 2.58 16.31
N LEU A 158 0.63 1.46 16.27
CA LEU A 158 1.91 1.34 16.96
C LEU A 158 3.02 2.23 16.38
N TYR A 159 2.83 2.75 15.17
CA TYR A 159 3.79 3.65 14.51
C TYR A 159 3.64 5.12 14.90
N PHE A 160 2.58 5.49 15.65
CA PHE A 160 2.40 6.87 16.11
C PHE A 160 3.40 7.31 17.17
N GLY A 161 3.98 6.38 17.87
CA GLY A 161 4.94 6.69 18.90
C GLY A 161 4.39 6.55 20.34
N ARG A 162 5.32 6.55 21.28
CA ARG A 162 5.03 6.20 22.67
C ARG A 162 4.09 7.20 23.37
N ASP A 163 4.16 8.45 22.99
CA ASP A 163 3.34 9.55 23.54
C ASP A 163 1.84 9.33 23.26
N VAL A 164 1.50 8.87 22.07
CA VAL A 164 0.11 8.55 21.69
C VAL A 164 -0.37 7.25 22.32
N LEU A 165 0.53 6.28 22.51
CA LEU A 165 0.23 4.93 23.00
C LEU A 165 0.20 4.83 24.53
N THR A 166 0.39 5.95 25.25
CA THR A 166 0.49 5.97 26.71
C THR A 166 -0.71 6.67 27.34
N ILE A 167 -1.29 6.05 28.35
CA ILE A 167 -2.30 6.63 29.25
C ILE A 167 -1.72 6.65 30.67
N ASP A 168 -1.73 7.79 31.33
CA ASP A 168 -1.20 7.98 32.69
C ASP A 168 0.24 7.45 32.88
N GLY A 169 1.10 7.69 31.86
CA GLY A 169 2.49 7.26 31.86
C GLY A 169 2.72 5.77 31.56
N THR A 170 1.66 5.01 31.31
CA THR A 170 1.74 3.56 31.05
C THR A 170 1.29 3.25 29.63
N LEU A 171 2.07 2.43 28.90
CA LEU A 171 1.69 1.95 27.56
C LEU A 171 0.38 1.14 27.64
N VAL A 172 -0.56 1.47 26.77
CA VAL A 172 -1.80 0.69 26.61
C VAL A 172 -1.46 -0.67 26.04
N PRO A 173 -1.81 -1.77 26.72
CA PRO A 173 -1.45 -3.11 26.24
C PRO A 173 -2.24 -3.50 25.00
N VAL A 174 -1.57 -4.19 24.07
CA VAL A 174 -2.23 -4.91 22.98
C VAL A 174 -3.06 -6.04 23.57
N GLN A 175 -4.34 -6.08 23.21
CA GLN A 175 -5.24 -7.12 23.70
C GLN A 175 -5.42 -8.22 22.65
N TRP A 176 -5.05 -9.44 23.00
CA TRP A 176 -5.28 -10.62 22.16
C TRP A 176 -6.77 -10.95 22.11
N LYS A 177 -7.36 -10.91 20.91
CA LYS A 177 -8.80 -11.13 20.71
C LYS A 177 -9.16 -12.57 20.37
N GLY A 178 -8.21 -13.41 20.06
CA GLY A 178 -8.46 -14.79 19.68
C GLY A 178 -7.25 -15.47 19.08
N TYR A 179 -7.41 -16.74 18.81
CA TYR A 179 -6.43 -17.60 18.17
C TYR A 179 -6.98 -18.07 16.83
N ASP A 180 -6.29 -17.82 15.74
CA ASP A 180 -6.67 -18.34 14.42
C ASP A 180 -5.97 -19.70 14.22
N GLU A 181 -6.75 -20.80 14.32
CA GLU A 181 -6.24 -22.16 14.16
C GLU A 181 -5.67 -22.45 12.76
N ARG A 182 -5.97 -21.61 11.77
CA ARG A 182 -5.47 -21.75 10.39
C ARG A 182 -4.01 -21.32 10.23
N LEU A 183 -3.42 -20.77 11.28
CA LEU A 183 -2.05 -20.24 11.29
C LEU A 183 -1.05 -21.13 12.04
N LYS A 184 -1.35 -22.43 12.13
CA LYS A 184 -0.43 -23.47 12.65
C LYS A 184 0.55 -23.91 11.61
#